data_573a95dea65bff88e99d596a52892775
#
_entry.id   573a95dea65bff88e99d596a52892775
#
_cell.length_a   1.000
_cell.length_b   1.000
_cell.length_c   1.000
_cell.angle_alpha   90.00
_cell.angle_beta   90.00
_cell.angle_gamma   90.00
#
_symmetry.space_group_name_H-M   'P 1'
#
loop_
_entity.id
_entity.type
_entity.pdbx_description
1 polymer ?
#
loop_
_entity_poly.entity_id
_entity_poly.type
_entity_poly.pdbx_seq_one_letter_code
_entity_poly.pdbx_strand_id
1 'polypeptide(L)'
;MKRLIGIVLLIVSVSIANAQTDSLKKDVLQLRETEHDFGKIPQGKPVFYFFEIQNTGTAPLKLDNVQASCGCTTPEWNHEAIPAGANDKIKVGYNAAAEGSFEKYITITYNGTQKQIKIKGTVWKAPVGSAPTNASVQILKQQNQ
;
A
#
# COMPACT_ATOMS: atom_id res chain seq x y z
N MET A 1 12.93 -78.64 31.49
CA MET A 1 13.56 -77.40 31.92
C MET A 1 14.02 -76.65 30.66
N LYS A 2 13.21 -75.74 30.11
CA LYS A 2 13.59 -74.94 28.95
C LYS A 2 13.34 -73.50 29.29
N ARG A 3 14.39 -72.70 29.48
CA ARG A 3 14.35 -71.30 29.78
C ARG A 3 14.15 -70.53 28.46
N LEU A 4 12.99 -69.94 28.26
CA LEU A 4 12.71 -68.98 27.16
C LEU A 4 13.16 -67.61 27.59
N ILE A 5 14.22 -67.11 26.98
CA ILE A 5 14.73 -65.80 27.14
C ILE A 5 13.91 -64.91 26.16
N GLY A 6 12.98 -64.13 26.67
CA GLY A 6 12.22 -63.12 25.88
C GLY A 6 13.12 -61.95 25.68
N ILE A 7 13.49 -61.69 24.41
CA ILE A 7 14.17 -60.46 24.00
C ILE A 7 13.06 -59.41 23.78
N VAL A 8 12.96 -58.50 24.72
CA VAL A 8 12.12 -57.32 24.56
C VAL A 8 12.88 -56.32 23.70
N LEU A 9 12.48 -56.23 22.44
CA LEU A 9 13.02 -55.25 21.48
C LEU A 9 12.39 -53.90 21.80
N LEU A 10 13.10 -53.01 22.49
CA LEU A 10 12.68 -51.65 22.79
C LEU A 10 12.87 -50.81 21.53
N ILE A 11 11.82 -50.63 20.77
CA ILE A 11 11.81 -49.71 19.61
C ILE A 11 11.74 -48.29 20.14
N VAL A 12 12.88 -47.63 20.23
CA VAL A 12 12.96 -46.17 20.47
C VAL A 12 12.61 -45.49 19.18
N SER A 13 11.36 -45.08 19.05
CA SER A 13 10.91 -44.18 17.98
C SER A 13 11.48 -42.80 18.25
N VAL A 14 12.56 -42.46 17.56
CA VAL A 14 13.09 -41.11 17.51
C VAL A 14 12.13 -40.27 16.61
N SER A 15 11.20 -39.59 17.25
CA SER A 15 10.43 -38.55 16.59
C SER A 15 11.35 -37.36 16.26
N ILE A 16 11.83 -37.31 15.02
CA ILE A 16 12.51 -36.11 14.50
C ILE A 16 11.44 -35.04 14.40
N ALA A 17 11.31 -34.23 15.44
CA ALA A 17 10.58 -32.98 15.37
C ALA A 17 11.34 -32.10 14.37
N ASN A 18 10.82 -32.00 13.13
CA ASN A 18 11.19 -30.95 12.22
C ASN A 18 10.74 -29.64 12.87
N ALA A 19 11.61 -29.04 13.66
CA ALA A 19 11.51 -27.65 14.03
C ALA A 19 11.62 -26.88 12.73
N GLN A 20 10.47 -26.53 12.12
CA GLN A 20 10.40 -25.49 11.14
C GLN A 20 10.86 -24.24 11.87
N THR A 21 12.13 -23.90 11.70
CA THR A 21 12.61 -22.55 11.92
C THR A 21 11.87 -21.69 10.90
N ASP A 22 10.65 -21.30 11.23
CA ASP A 22 10.01 -20.13 10.69
C ASP A 22 10.93 -18.97 11.10
N SER A 23 11.91 -18.73 10.23
CA SER A 23 12.80 -17.59 10.33
C SER A 23 11.86 -16.40 10.22
N LEU A 24 11.43 -15.86 11.37
CA LEU A 24 10.71 -14.61 11.48
C LEU A 24 11.51 -13.60 10.68
N LYS A 25 11.21 -13.47 9.39
CA LYS A 25 11.76 -12.42 8.54
C LYS A 25 11.47 -11.13 9.27
N LYS A 26 12.49 -10.59 9.94
CA LYS A 26 12.38 -9.35 10.69
C LYS A 26 11.80 -8.31 9.73
N ASP A 27 10.63 -7.81 10.08
CA ASP A 27 10.00 -6.74 9.34
C ASP A 27 10.88 -5.49 9.44
N VAL A 28 11.52 -5.14 8.33
CA VAL A 28 12.49 -4.05 8.27
C VAL A 28 11.94 -2.80 7.58
N LEU A 29 10.76 -2.88 6.99
CA LEU A 29 10.09 -1.73 6.38
C LEU A 29 9.04 -1.18 7.33
N GLN A 30 9.32 -0.04 7.95
CA GLN A 30 8.33 0.68 8.74
C GLN A 30 7.57 1.67 7.87
N LEU A 31 6.25 1.64 7.96
CA LEU A 31 5.34 2.63 7.39
C LEU A 31 4.95 3.61 8.50
N ARG A 32 5.06 4.91 8.26
CA ARG A 32 4.63 5.93 9.22
C ARG A 32 3.11 5.94 9.37
N GLU A 33 2.43 5.67 8.28
CA GLU A 33 0.99 5.50 8.19
C GLU A 33 0.65 4.45 7.12
N THR A 34 -0.50 3.82 7.26
CA THR A 34 -0.96 2.77 6.34
C THR A 34 -2.19 3.18 5.55
N GLU A 35 -2.77 4.34 5.85
CA GLU A 35 -3.99 4.83 5.22
C GLU A 35 -3.94 6.34 5.06
N HIS A 36 -4.44 6.84 3.93
CA HIS A 36 -4.68 8.27 3.71
C HIS A 36 -6.09 8.51 3.16
N ASP A 37 -6.81 9.47 3.74
CA ASP A 37 -8.13 9.89 3.31
C ASP A 37 -8.04 11.26 2.62
N PHE A 38 -8.30 11.27 1.31
CA PHE A 38 -8.36 12.51 0.53
C PHE A 38 -9.60 13.36 0.80
N GLY A 39 -10.57 12.82 1.56
CA GLY A 39 -11.86 13.49 1.77
C GLY A 39 -12.66 13.63 0.49
N LYS A 40 -13.29 14.79 0.29
CA LYS A 40 -14.06 15.11 -0.93
C LYS A 40 -13.17 15.75 -1.97
N ILE A 41 -13.01 15.11 -3.12
CA ILE A 41 -12.19 15.59 -4.24
C ILE A 41 -13.06 15.78 -5.50
N PRO A 42 -12.79 16.82 -6.35
CA PRO A 42 -13.57 17.03 -7.56
C PRO A 42 -13.25 16.02 -8.65
N GLN A 43 -14.28 15.58 -9.38
CA GLN A 43 -14.13 14.64 -10.49
C GLN A 43 -13.18 15.19 -11.57
N GLY A 44 -12.31 14.31 -12.10
CA GLY A 44 -11.36 14.64 -13.15
C GLY A 44 -10.16 15.48 -12.70
N LYS A 45 -10.01 15.72 -11.39
CA LYS A 45 -8.81 16.37 -10.83
C LYS A 45 -7.98 15.35 -10.07
N PRO A 46 -6.87 14.84 -10.63
CA PRO A 46 -6.00 13.91 -9.96
C PRO A 46 -5.44 14.48 -8.65
N VAL A 47 -5.33 13.62 -7.66
CA VAL A 47 -4.71 13.91 -6.35
C VAL A 47 -3.57 12.93 -6.09
N PHE A 48 -2.65 13.29 -5.22
CA PHE A 48 -1.56 12.40 -4.81
C PHE A 48 -1.20 12.62 -3.34
N TYR A 49 -0.61 11.59 -2.76
CA TYR A 49 -0.11 11.59 -1.39
C TYR A 49 1.24 10.87 -1.28
N PHE A 50 2.09 11.30 -0.36
CA PHE A 50 3.38 10.69 -0.09
C PHE A 50 3.33 9.90 1.22
N PHE A 51 3.39 8.58 1.11
CA PHE A 51 3.58 7.71 2.28
C PHE A 51 5.05 7.66 2.66
N GLU A 52 5.36 8.06 3.88
CA GLU A 52 6.72 7.97 4.40
C GLU A 52 7.02 6.55 4.86
N ILE A 53 8.19 6.05 4.46
CA ILE A 53 8.69 4.73 4.78
C ILE A 53 10.08 4.83 5.39
N GLN A 54 10.46 3.87 6.23
CA GLN A 54 11.77 3.79 6.84
C GLN A 54 12.33 2.38 6.77
N ASN A 55 13.60 2.26 6.39
CA ASN A 55 14.33 1.03 6.56
C ASN A 55 14.86 0.93 8.00
N THR A 56 14.22 0.12 8.84
CA THR A 56 14.65 -0.12 10.23
C THR A 56 15.62 -1.28 10.36
N GLY A 57 16.03 -1.86 9.24
CA GLY A 57 17.05 -2.92 9.20
C GLY A 57 18.47 -2.39 9.32
N THR A 58 19.42 -3.31 9.34
CA THR A 58 20.86 -3.04 9.43
C THR A 58 21.58 -3.11 8.08
N ALA A 59 20.85 -3.45 7.02
CA ALA A 59 21.34 -3.54 5.64
C ALA A 59 20.48 -2.69 4.71
N PRO A 60 20.98 -2.27 3.53
CA PRO A 60 20.18 -1.59 2.53
C PRO A 60 18.95 -2.41 2.13
N LEU A 61 17.80 -1.76 1.99
CA LEU A 61 16.52 -2.36 1.63
C LEU A 61 16.06 -1.86 0.27
N LYS A 62 15.87 -2.77 -0.68
CA LYS A 62 15.24 -2.46 -1.97
C LYS A 62 13.78 -2.89 -1.96
N LEU A 63 12.91 -2.03 -2.48
CA LEU A 63 11.53 -2.42 -2.77
C LEU A 63 11.52 -3.17 -4.10
N ASP A 64 11.04 -4.41 -4.08
CA ASP A 64 10.99 -5.27 -5.28
C ASP A 64 9.88 -4.83 -6.23
N ASN A 65 8.74 -4.42 -5.67
CA ASN A 65 7.59 -3.94 -6.42
C ASN A 65 6.64 -3.10 -5.53
N VAL A 66 5.97 -2.13 -6.15
CA VAL A 66 4.87 -1.39 -5.54
C VAL A 66 3.72 -1.34 -6.55
N GLN A 67 2.62 -2.02 -6.25
CA GLN A 67 1.54 -2.24 -7.20
C GLN A 67 0.19 -1.82 -6.63
N ALA A 68 -0.56 -1.04 -7.41
CA ALA A 68 -1.93 -0.66 -7.10
C ALA A 68 -2.94 -1.74 -7.50
N SER A 69 -4.08 -1.77 -6.82
CA SER A 69 -5.20 -2.69 -7.09
C SER A 69 -5.98 -2.35 -8.36
N CYS A 70 -5.77 -1.17 -8.97
CA CYS A 70 -6.42 -0.75 -10.23
C CYS A 70 -5.54 0.23 -11.01
N GLY A 71 -5.81 0.38 -12.31
CA GLY A 71 -5.16 1.38 -13.18
C GLY A 71 -5.55 2.84 -12.88
N CYS A 72 -6.51 3.07 -11.98
CA CYS A 72 -6.93 4.40 -11.53
C CYS A 72 -5.99 4.98 -10.45
N THR A 73 -5.08 4.17 -9.94
CA THR A 73 -4.12 4.52 -8.88
C THR A 73 -2.71 4.24 -9.39
N THR A 74 -1.83 5.23 -9.28
CA THR A 74 -0.46 5.15 -9.80
C THR A 74 0.53 5.34 -8.66
N PRO A 75 1.21 4.26 -8.20
CA PRO A 75 2.32 4.38 -7.26
C PRO A 75 3.61 4.72 -8.01
N GLU A 76 4.39 5.61 -7.42
CA GLU A 76 5.74 5.97 -7.85
C GLU A 76 6.68 5.86 -6.65
N TRP A 77 7.84 5.23 -6.82
CA TRP A 77 8.82 5.06 -5.74
C TRP A 77 10.24 5.07 -6.30
N ASN A 78 11.21 5.27 -5.42
CA ASN A 78 12.61 5.15 -5.76
C ASN A 78 13.00 3.68 -5.93
N HIS A 79 13.65 3.33 -7.04
CA HIS A 79 14.13 1.98 -7.34
C HIS A 79 15.51 1.67 -6.73
N GLU A 80 16.17 2.67 -6.14
CA GLU A 80 17.42 2.49 -5.42
C GLU A 80 17.18 1.85 -4.04
N ALA A 81 18.22 1.25 -3.50
CA ALA A 81 18.14 0.66 -2.16
C ALA A 81 18.14 1.77 -1.09
N ILE A 82 17.21 1.69 -0.16
CA ILE A 82 17.11 2.58 0.99
C ILE A 82 18.18 2.17 2.01
N PRO A 83 19.16 3.02 2.34
CA PRO A 83 20.19 2.69 3.32
C PRO A 83 19.61 2.29 4.67
N ALA A 84 20.38 1.54 5.48
CA ALA A 84 19.99 1.17 6.83
C ALA A 84 19.67 2.42 7.68
N GLY A 85 18.48 2.43 8.32
CA GLY A 85 17.99 3.54 9.14
C GLY A 85 17.47 4.75 8.37
N ALA A 86 17.60 4.79 7.04
CA ALA A 86 17.16 5.91 6.22
C ALA A 86 15.65 5.88 5.94
N ASN A 87 15.11 7.07 5.61
CA ASN A 87 13.73 7.28 5.19
C ASN A 87 13.65 7.42 3.67
N ASP A 88 12.49 7.07 3.13
CA ASP A 88 12.12 7.32 1.73
C ASP A 88 10.59 7.53 1.63
N LYS A 89 10.05 7.70 0.43
CA LYS A 89 8.64 7.99 0.19
C LYS A 89 8.11 7.17 -0.98
N ILE A 90 6.85 6.77 -0.86
CA ILE A 90 6.05 6.24 -1.96
C ILE A 90 4.98 7.28 -2.28
N LYS A 91 5.04 7.83 -3.49
CA LYS A 91 4.00 8.74 -4.01
C LYS A 91 2.87 7.88 -4.59
N VAL A 92 1.65 8.12 -4.16
CA VAL A 92 0.45 7.44 -4.66
C VAL A 92 -0.49 8.45 -5.26
N GLY A 93 -0.72 8.34 -6.57
CA GLY A 93 -1.67 9.17 -7.32
C GLY A 93 -3.02 8.47 -7.49
N TYR A 94 -4.10 9.23 -7.52
CA TYR A 94 -5.45 8.76 -7.88
C TYR A 94 -6.06 9.71 -8.92
N ASN A 95 -6.60 9.16 -10.02
CA ASN A 95 -7.03 9.97 -11.17
C ASN A 95 -8.40 10.63 -11.00
N ALA A 96 -9.17 10.29 -9.97
CA ALA A 96 -10.49 10.83 -9.68
C ALA A 96 -11.49 10.79 -10.88
N ALA A 97 -11.37 9.81 -11.77
CA ALA A 97 -12.17 9.74 -13.00
C ALA A 97 -13.64 9.37 -12.74
N ALA A 98 -13.89 8.45 -11.79
CA ALA A 98 -15.23 7.98 -11.46
C ALA A 98 -15.79 8.70 -10.25
N GLU A 99 -17.06 9.15 -10.32
CA GLU A 99 -17.81 9.73 -9.20
C GLU A 99 -18.12 8.66 -8.14
N GLY A 100 -18.18 9.06 -6.89
CA GLY A 100 -18.54 8.23 -5.74
C GLY A 100 -17.38 7.95 -4.79
N SER A 101 -17.65 7.17 -3.75
CA SER A 101 -16.64 6.77 -2.77
C SER A 101 -15.66 5.78 -3.37
N PHE A 102 -14.39 5.92 -3.01
CA PHE A 102 -13.34 4.99 -3.43
C PHE A 102 -12.50 4.55 -2.24
N GLU A 103 -12.01 3.32 -2.34
CA GLU A 103 -10.99 2.73 -1.49
C GLU A 103 -10.07 1.90 -2.39
N LYS A 104 -8.75 2.18 -2.35
CA LYS A 104 -7.76 1.53 -3.20
C LYS A 104 -6.58 1.08 -2.36
N TYR A 105 -6.07 -0.10 -2.69
CA TYR A 105 -4.95 -0.72 -2.00
C TYR A 105 -3.71 -0.70 -2.89
N ILE A 106 -2.58 -0.46 -2.26
CA ILE A 106 -1.27 -0.52 -2.89
C ILE A 106 -0.44 -1.54 -2.11
N THR A 107 0.03 -2.57 -2.80
CA THR A 107 0.87 -3.62 -2.23
C THR A 107 2.33 -3.30 -2.47
N ILE A 108 3.11 -3.26 -1.40
CA ILE A 108 4.55 -3.05 -1.37
C ILE A 108 5.19 -4.41 -1.14
N THR A 109 6.03 -4.86 -2.06
CA THR A 109 6.78 -6.12 -1.96
C THR A 109 8.26 -5.84 -1.74
N TYR A 110 8.85 -6.48 -0.75
CA TYR A 110 10.28 -6.37 -0.41
C TYR A 110 10.74 -7.65 0.30
N ASN A 111 11.92 -8.14 -0.01
CA ASN A 111 12.53 -9.33 0.62
C ASN A 111 11.57 -10.54 0.72
N GLY A 112 10.66 -10.72 -0.26
CA GLY A 112 9.63 -11.76 -0.25
C GLY A 112 8.54 -11.56 0.81
N THR A 113 8.41 -10.36 1.38
CA THR A 113 7.35 -9.93 2.29
C THR A 113 6.46 -8.91 1.59
N GLN A 114 5.21 -8.80 2.01
CA GLN A 114 4.28 -7.81 1.48
C GLN A 114 3.67 -6.97 2.59
N LYS A 115 3.52 -5.68 2.32
CA LYS A 115 2.71 -4.74 3.11
C LYS A 115 1.71 -4.04 2.21
N GLN A 116 0.65 -3.56 2.81
CA GLN A 116 -0.36 -2.78 2.09
C GLN A 116 -0.53 -1.41 2.72
N ILE A 117 -0.69 -0.42 1.85
CA ILE A 117 -1.19 0.91 2.19
C ILE A 117 -2.49 1.14 1.45
N LYS A 118 -3.31 2.03 1.98
CA LYS A 118 -4.64 2.30 1.46
C LYS A 118 -4.86 3.79 1.26
N ILE A 119 -5.53 4.15 0.17
CA ILE A 119 -6.09 5.48 -0.04
C ILE A 119 -7.60 5.38 -0.15
N LYS A 120 -8.31 6.37 0.34
CA LYS A 120 -9.76 6.48 0.26
C LYS A 120 -10.21 7.92 0.08
N GLY A 121 -11.48 8.11 -0.22
CA GLY A 121 -12.10 9.42 -0.37
C GLY A 121 -13.42 9.34 -1.11
N THR A 122 -13.96 10.49 -1.48
CA THR A 122 -15.19 10.59 -2.26
C THR A 122 -14.99 11.57 -3.39
N VAL A 123 -15.18 11.11 -4.63
CA VAL A 123 -15.18 11.96 -5.82
C VAL A 123 -16.58 12.55 -6.01
N TRP A 124 -16.66 13.86 -6.07
CA TRP A 124 -17.93 14.54 -6.33
C TRP A 124 -17.90 15.25 -7.67
N LYS A 125 -19.02 15.24 -8.35
CA LYS A 125 -19.22 15.99 -9.59
C LYS A 125 -19.85 17.33 -9.28
N ALA A 126 -19.24 18.42 -9.73
CA ALA A 126 -19.84 19.73 -9.60
C ALA A 126 -21.16 19.77 -10.40
N PRO A 127 -22.26 20.35 -9.85
CA PRO A 127 -23.49 20.55 -10.59
C PRO A 127 -23.22 21.29 -11.90
N VAL A 128 -23.80 20.79 -13.00
CA VAL A 128 -23.73 21.47 -14.29
C VAL A 128 -24.42 22.83 -14.13
N GLY A 129 -23.67 23.93 -14.20
CA GLY A 129 -24.19 25.30 -14.00
C GLY A 129 -23.56 26.09 -12.86
N SER A 130 -22.68 25.50 -12.06
CA SER A 130 -21.94 26.21 -11.00
C SER A 130 -20.65 26.90 -11.48
N ALA A 131 -20.52 27.19 -12.77
CA ALA A 131 -19.52 28.16 -13.19
C ALA A 131 -19.87 29.50 -12.51
N PRO A 132 -18.92 30.16 -11.82
CA PRO A 132 -19.19 31.50 -11.30
C PRO A 132 -19.61 32.34 -12.47
N THR A 133 -20.86 32.81 -12.44
CA THR A 133 -21.35 33.82 -13.39
C THR A 133 -20.48 35.04 -13.18
N ASN A 134 -19.54 35.25 -14.10
CA ASN A 134 -18.68 36.42 -14.05
C ASN A 134 -19.61 37.63 -14.23
N ALA A 135 -19.78 38.41 -13.17
CA ALA A 135 -20.64 39.58 -13.17
C ALA A 135 -20.35 40.51 -14.36
N SER A 136 -19.13 40.56 -14.83
CA SER A 136 -18.69 41.31 -16.01
C SER A 136 -19.32 40.81 -17.31
N VAL A 137 -19.68 39.54 -17.45
CA VAL A 137 -20.32 39.00 -18.65
C VAL A 137 -21.82 39.34 -18.66
N GLN A 138 -22.46 39.50 -17.51
CA GLN A 138 -23.87 39.89 -17.42
C GLN A 138 -24.06 41.36 -17.80
N ILE A 139 -23.13 42.23 -17.45
CA ILE A 139 -23.17 43.68 -17.81
C ILE A 139 -23.09 43.86 -19.32
N LEU A 140 -22.25 43.08 -20.01
CA LEU A 140 -22.13 43.18 -21.49
C LEU A 140 -23.39 42.70 -22.25
N LYS A 141 -24.19 41.80 -21.67
CA LYS A 141 -25.44 41.33 -22.26
C LYS A 141 -26.58 42.35 -22.13
N GLN A 142 -26.53 43.21 -21.13
CA GLN A 142 -27.54 44.24 -20.91
C GLN A 142 -27.35 45.50 -21.79
N GLN A 143 -26.14 45.69 -22.37
CA GLN A 143 -25.86 46.85 -23.23
C GLN A 143 -26.19 46.63 -24.71
N ASN A 144 -26.63 45.43 -25.10
CA ASN A 144 -26.98 45.09 -26.50
C ASN A 144 -28.48 44.84 -26.73
N GLN A 145 -29.37 45.39 -25.87
CA GLN A 145 -30.82 45.40 -26.12
C GLN A 145 -31.31 46.83 -26.34
#